data_0d5b2581db3bda8a7b2e545995725206
#
_entry.id   0d5b2581db3bda8a7b2e545995725206
#
_cell.length_a   1.000
_cell.length_b   1.000
_cell.length_c   1.000
_cell.angle_alpha   90.00
_cell.angle_beta   90.00
_cell.angle_gamma   90.00
#
_symmetry.space_group_name_H-M   'P 1'
#
loop_
_entity.id
_entity.type
_entity.pdbx_description
1 polymer ?
#
loop_
_entity_poly.entity_id
_entity_poly.type
_entity_poly.pdbx_seq_one_letter_code
_entity_poly.pdbx_strand_id
1 'polypeptide(L)'
;MFTDIHLGLKSNSKIHLQDCEEFVDWFIEKGKSNGCETGIFCGDWHHNRNTINVQTLDATTRCLEKLGKSFENFYFFAGNHDLYYKDKRDIYSLEFAKHIPGITYVDEILEKDDVALVPWLVGDEWKLMSKIKAKYMFGHFELPHFYMNAMVKMPEHGELRAEHFKNQEYVFSGHFHKRQVQGKIHYMGNAFPHNYADAWDDKRGMMILDKENNKEPVYIDWDNCPKYRTIKLSKLLDEKEKLLKSKMYLRVTLDLPISYEEASFIKETFVNEYDCREITLIPSQ
;
A
#
# COMPACT_ATOMS: atom_id res chain seq x y z
N MET A 1 -3.57 10.56 3.29
CA MET A 1 -2.61 9.52 3.71
C MET A 1 -2.52 8.38 2.70
N PHE A 2 -1.42 7.66 2.69
CA PHE A 2 -1.23 6.38 2.00
C PHE A 2 -0.25 5.49 2.79
N THR A 3 -0.10 4.23 2.39
CA THR A 3 0.72 3.25 3.12
C THR A 3 1.14 2.11 2.19
N ASP A 4 2.09 1.28 2.65
CA ASP A 4 2.45 0.00 2.02
C ASP A 4 2.74 0.10 0.51
N ILE A 5 3.68 0.95 0.15
CA ILE A 5 4.10 1.15 -1.25
C ILE A 5 5.19 0.15 -1.68
N HIS A 6 5.98 -0.36 -0.74
CA HIS A 6 6.96 -1.42 -0.93
C HIS A 6 7.93 -1.21 -2.10
N LEU A 7 8.66 -0.09 -2.12
CA LEU A 7 9.75 0.08 -3.08
C LEU A 7 10.77 -1.07 -2.94
N GLY A 8 11.19 -1.62 -4.06
CA GLY A 8 12.08 -2.78 -4.08
C GLY A 8 11.38 -4.13 -4.23
N LEU A 9 10.05 -4.15 -4.26
CA LEU A 9 9.27 -5.36 -4.55
C LEU A 9 9.63 -5.96 -5.91
N LYS A 10 9.36 -7.25 -6.10
CA LYS A 10 9.67 -8.00 -7.34
C LYS A 10 11.14 -7.92 -7.73
N SER A 11 12.02 -8.24 -6.76
CA SER A 11 13.48 -8.22 -6.94
C SER A 11 14.01 -6.88 -7.45
N ASN A 12 13.52 -5.79 -6.88
CA ASN A 12 13.86 -4.42 -7.27
C ASN A 12 13.46 -4.10 -8.72
N SER A 13 12.31 -4.58 -9.16
CA SER A 13 11.79 -4.35 -10.50
C SER A 13 11.75 -2.86 -10.84
N LYS A 14 12.34 -2.49 -11.97
CA LYS A 14 12.30 -1.13 -12.49
C LYS A 14 10.88 -0.67 -12.81
N ILE A 15 10.04 -1.59 -13.30
CA ILE A 15 8.63 -1.30 -13.60
C ILE A 15 7.87 -0.98 -12.30
N HIS A 16 8.11 -1.75 -11.23
CA HIS A 16 7.50 -1.47 -9.93
C HIS A 16 7.97 -0.13 -9.35
N LEU A 17 9.25 0.21 -9.48
CA LEU A 17 9.77 1.51 -9.05
C LEU A 17 9.09 2.66 -9.81
N GLN A 18 8.88 2.51 -11.12
CA GLN A 18 8.15 3.49 -11.93
C GLN A 18 6.70 3.63 -11.47
N ASP A 19 6.02 2.53 -11.18
CA ASP A 19 4.66 2.57 -10.62
C ASP A 19 4.62 3.31 -9.28
N CYS A 20 5.60 3.09 -8.41
CA CYS A 20 5.71 3.82 -7.14
C CYS A 20 5.89 5.33 -7.36
N GLU A 21 6.74 5.74 -8.29
CA GLU A 21 6.95 7.16 -8.62
C GLU A 21 5.69 7.79 -9.22
N GLU A 22 5.01 7.11 -10.14
CA GLU A 22 3.73 7.56 -10.70
C GLU A 22 2.64 7.69 -9.63
N PHE A 23 2.58 6.73 -8.71
CA PHE A 23 1.66 6.79 -7.58
C PHE A 23 1.92 8.02 -6.70
N VAL A 24 3.18 8.29 -6.37
CA VAL A 24 3.55 9.46 -5.55
C VAL A 24 3.16 10.76 -6.26
N ASP A 25 3.40 10.87 -7.57
CA ASP A 25 3.01 12.04 -8.35
C ASP A 25 1.47 12.22 -8.35
N TRP A 26 0.71 11.13 -8.52
CA TRP A 26 -0.74 11.13 -8.43
C TRP A 26 -1.24 11.52 -7.03
N PHE A 27 -0.63 10.98 -5.97
CA PHE A 27 -0.95 11.29 -4.59
C PHE A 27 -0.78 12.79 -4.30
N ILE A 28 0.32 13.37 -4.76
CA ILE A 28 0.61 14.80 -4.61
C ILE A 28 -0.44 15.63 -5.35
N GLU A 29 -0.73 15.30 -6.61
CA GLU A 29 -1.76 15.99 -7.40
C GLU A 29 -3.12 15.97 -6.71
N LYS A 30 -3.57 14.79 -6.28
CA LYS A 30 -4.88 14.64 -5.60
C LYS A 30 -4.92 15.34 -4.25
N GLY A 31 -3.87 15.25 -3.46
CA GLY A 31 -3.77 15.95 -2.19
C GLY A 31 -3.89 17.46 -2.38
N LYS A 32 -3.10 18.03 -3.29
CA LYS A 32 -3.11 19.48 -3.57
C LYS A 32 -4.43 19.96 -4.16
N SER A 33 -5.01 19.23 -5.11
CA SER A 33 -6.30 19.60 -5.71
C SER A 33 -7.47 19.55 -4.72
N ASN A 34 -7.33 18.81 -3.62
CA ASN A 34 -8.30 18.77 -2.52
C ASN A 34 -7.92 19.69 -1.33
N GLY A 35 -6.92 20.55 -1.49
CA GLY A 35 -6.53 21.51 -0.46
C GLY A 35 -5.82 20.89 0.76
N CYS A 36 -5.21 19.73 0.61
CA CYS A 36 -4.47 19.09 1.70
C CYS A 36 -3.12 19.79 1.92
N GLU A 37 -2.87 20.25 3.12
CA GLU A 37 -1.61 20.85 3.56
C GLU A 37 -0.69 19.82 4.23
N THR A 38 -1.27 18.78 4.82
CA THR A 38 -0.55 17.73 5.54
C THR A 38 -0.68 16.38 4.83
N GLY A 39 0.46 15.73 4.60
CA GLY A 39 0.53 14.35 4.12
C GLY A 39 1.03 13.40 5.21
N ILE A 40 0.57 12.16 5.17
CA ILE A 40 1.00 11.11 6.11
C ILE A 40 1.26 9.81 5.35
N PHE A 41 2.44 9.23 5.54
CA PHE A 41 2.77 7.89 5.11
C PHE A 41 2.86 6.95 6.31
N CYS A 42 2.13 5.83 6.26
CA CYS A 42 1.89 4.95 7.40
C CYS A 42 2.66 3.63 7.38
N GLY A 43 3.90 3.64 6.90
CA GLY A 43 4.80 2.50 7.01
C GLY A 43 4.84 1.55 5.82
N ASP A 44 5.88 0.74 5.78
CA ASP A 44 6.24 -0.17 4.69
C ASP A 44 6.56 0.57 3.38
N TRP A 45 7.52 1.48 3.47
CA TRP A 45 8.07 2.17 2.30
C TRP A 45 8.97 1.25 1.49
N HIS A 46 9.94 0.61 2.16
CA HIS A 46 10.79 -0.39 1.53
C HIS A 46 10.24 -1.80 1.71
N HIS A 47 10.51 -2.66 0.71
CA HIS A 47 10.09 -4.06 0.79
C HIS A 47 11.12 -4.93 1.53
N ASN A 48 12.41 -4.72 1.26
CA ASN A 48 13.50 -5.50 1.82
C ASN A 48 14.05 -4.87 3.11
N ARG A 49 14.24 -5.69 4.15
CA ARG A 49 14.73 -5.25 5.46
C ARG A 49 16.24 -5.08 5.53
N ASN A 50 16.99 -5.97 4.87
CA ASN A 50 18.42 -6.16 5.07
C ASN A 50 19.27 -5.37 4.08
N THR A 51 18.75 -5.08 2.90
CA THR A 51 19.50 -4.42 1.83
C THR A 51 18.59 -3.48 1.06
N ILE A 52 19.15 -2.37 0.61
CA ILE A 52 18.48 -1.48 -0.32
C ILE A 52 19.29 -1.44 -1.60
N ASN A 53 18.67 -1.80 -2.70
CA ASN A 53 19.25 -1.65 -4.03
C ASN A 53 19.45 -0.16 -4.35
N VAL A 54 20.53 0.21 -5.03
CA VAL A 54 20.86 1.60 -5.33
C VAL A 54 19.76 2.30 -6.16
N GLN A 55 19.15 1.61 -7.12
CA GLN A 55 18.03 2.19 -7.88
C GLN A 55 16.80 2.44 -7.00
N THR A 56 16.54 1.54 -6.06
CA THR A 56 15.45 1.69 -5.09
C THR A 56 15.71 2.86 -4.15
N LEU A 57 16.94 3.04 -3.69
CA LEU A 57 17.33 4.17 -2.84
C LEU A 57 17.21 5.50 -3.59
N ASP A 58 17.63 5.54 -4.85
CA ASP A 58 17.52 6.72 -5.70
C ASP A 58 16.05 7.11 -5.92
N ALA A 59 15.19 6.16 -6.27
CA ALA A 59 13.74 6.38 -6.40
C ALA A 59 13.12 6.85 -5.07
N THR A 60 13.50 6.26 -3.95
CA THR A 60 13.08 6.67 -2.60
C THR A 60 13.42 8.12 -2.34
N THR A 61 14.65 8.52 -2.61
CA THR A 61 15.12 9.90 -2.36
C THR A 61 14.31 10.89 -3.20
N ARG A 62 14.13 10.63 -4.49
CA ARG A 62 13.32 11.49 -5.37
C ARG A 62 11.87 11.61 -4.89
N CYS A 63 11.25 10.50 -4.52
CA CYS A 63 9.87 10.51 -4.01
C CYS A 63 9.73 11.30 -2.73
N LEU A 64 10.62 11.11 -1.76
CA LEU A 64 10.58 11.82 -0.47
C LEU A 64 10.85 13.32 -0.66
N GLU A 65 11.77 13.70 -1.54
CA GLU A 65 11.99 15.12 -1.87
C GLU A 65 10.75 15.78 -2.49
N LYS A 66 10.06 15.09 -3.41
CA LYS A 66 8.80 15.58 -3.98
C LYS A 66 7.72 15.76 -2.92
N LEU A 67 7.55 14.78 -2.03
CA LEU A 67 6.57 14.83 -0.95
C LEU A 67 6.87 15.97 0.03
N GLY A 68 8.13 16.11 0.44
CA GLY A 68 8.55 17.17 1.36
C GLY A 68 8.38 18.59 0.77
N LYS A 69 8.54 18.76 -0.55
CA LYS A 69 8.33 20.04 -1.25
C LYS A 69 6.85 20.35 -1.52
N SER A 70 5.99 19.32 -1.50
CA SER A 70 4.60 19.44 -1.96
C SER A 70 3.60 19.73 -0.85
N PHE A 71 3.91 19.39 0.38
CA PHE A 71 3.06 19.59 1.54
C PHE A 71 3.76 20.49 2.56
N GLU A 72 3.01 21.27 3.33
CA GLU A 72 3.55 22.07 4.44
C GLU A 72 4.16 21.17 5.51
N ASN A 73 3.50 20.03 5.79
CA ASN A 73 3.97 19.03 6.72
C ASN A 73 3.77 17.65 6.09
N PHE A 74 4.84 16.87 5.98
CA PHE A 74 4.75 15.48 5.57
C PHE A 74 5.33 14.59 6.66
N TYR A 75 4.45 13.82 7.30
CA TYR A 75 4.81 12.88 8.36
C TYR A 75 5.06 11.49 7.77
N PHE A 76 6.10 10.83 8.28
CA PHE A 76 6.57 9.59 7.75
C PHE A 76 7.06 8.69 8.89
N PHE A 77 6.58 7.46 8.99
CA PHE A 77 7.04 6.51 9.99
C PHE A 77 7.21 5.10 9.42
N ALA A 78 7.99 4.28 10.12
CA ALA A 78 8.30 2.92 9.71
C ALA A 78 7.12 1.95 9.94
N GLY A 79 6.91 1.09 8.95
CA GLY A 79 6.24 -0.19 9.12
C GLY A 79 7.24 -1.29 9.47
N ASN A 80 6.76 -2.53 9.55
CA ASN A 80 7.63 -3.65 9.93
C ASN A 80 8.65 -4.03 8.86
N HIS A 81 8.40 -3.73 7.57
CA HIS A 81 9.38 -3.97 6.50
C HIS A 81 10.51 -2.96 6.47
N ASP A 82 10.33 -1.78 7.05
CA ASP A 82 11.36 -0.75 7.12
C ASP A 82 12.40 -1.01 8.22
N LEU A 83 12.10 -1.91 9.15
CA LEU A 83 12.97 -2.27 10.27
C LEU A 83 13.87 -3.46 9.93
N TYR A 84 15.15 -3.38 10.32
CA TYR A 84 16.07 -4.50 10.20
C TYR A 84 15.62 -5.68 11.08
N TYR A 85 15.36 -5.41 12.37
CA TYR A 85 14.76 -6.36 13.30
C TYR A 85 13.26 -6.07 13.44
N LYS A 86 12.42 -7.09 13.40
CA LYS A 86 10.96 -6.93 13.54
C LYS A 86 10.54 -6.41 14.93
N ASP A 87 11.34 -6.66 15.93
CA ASP A 87 11.08 -6.38 17.35
C ASP A 87 11.84 -5.18 17.93
N LYS A 88 12.59 -4.44 17.08
CA LYS A 88 13.35 -3.26 17.48
C LYS A 88 13.33 -2.19 16.41
N ARG A 89 13.37 -0.91 16.82
CA ARG A 89 13.44 0.25 15.91
C ARG A 89 14.83 0.93 15.88
N ASP A 90 15.86 0.30 16.37
CA ASP A 90 17.21 0.87 16.43
C ASP A 90 17.93 0.92 15.08
N ILE A 91 17.60 0.01 14.16
CA ILE A 91 18.14 -0.02 12.80
C ILE A 91 16.98 -0.08 11.79
N TYR A 92 16.88 0.89 10.91
CA TYR A 92 15.83 0.98 9.90
C TYR A 92 16.31 1.63 8.61
N SER A 93 15.64 1.29 7.51
CA SER A 93 16.06 1.68 6.17
C SER A 93 15.83 3.16 5.83
N LEU A 94 15.13 3.89 6.70
CA LEU A 94 14.64 5.25 6.44
C LEU A 94 15.32 6.32 7.31
N GLU A 95 16.43 5.98 7.98
CA GLU A 95 17.17 6.93 8.83
C GLU A 95 17.49 8.25 8.12
N PHE A 96 17.89 8.17 6.85
CA PHE A 96 18.23 9.33 6.04
C PHE A 96 17.03 10.26 5.77
N ALA A 97 15.80 9.79 5.89
CA ALA A 97 14.59 10.59 5.69
C ALA A 97 14.50 11.76 6.69
N LYS A 98 15.13 11.65 7.85
CA LYS A 98 15.26 12.73 8.85
C LYS A 98 15.96 13.98 8.30
N HIS A 99 16.77 13.83 7.26
CA HIS A 99 17.56 14.89 6.65
C HIS A 99 16.95 15.45 5.36
N ILE A 100 15.81 14.94 4.93
CA ILE A 100 15.12 15.45 3.73
C ILE A 100 14.23 16.63 4.13
N PRO A 101 14.41 17.82 3.54
CA PRO A 101 13.59 18.99 3.85
C PRO A 101 12.10 18.74 3.64
N GLY A 102 11.29 19.17 4.60
CA GLY A 102 9.83 19.01 4.55
C GLY A 102 9.31 17.66 5.02
N ILE A 103 10.20 16.70 5.31
CA ILE A 103 9.84 15.40 5.89
C ILE A 103 10.03 15.43 7.40
N THR A 104 8.99 15.09 8.13
CA THR A 104 9.04 14.83 9.58
C THR A 104 8.99 13.32 9.81
N TYR A 105 10.14 12.72 10.13
CA TYR A 105 10.20 11.31 10.48
C TYR A 105 9.78 11.11 11.93
N VAL A 106 8.76 10.27 12.15
CA VAL A 106 8.22 9.95 13.46
C VAL A 106 8.80 8.62 13.93
N ASP A 107 9.79 8.66 14.80
CA ASP A 107 10.52 7.49 15.31
C ASP A 107 9.96 6.92 16.63
N GLU A 108 9.11 7.67 17.30
CA GLU A 108 8.38 7.26 18.49
C GLU A 108 6.90 7.64 18.36
N ILE A 109 6.06 7.19 19.29
CA ILE A 109 4.65 7.56 19.32
C ILE A 109 4.54 9.08 19.52
N LEU A 110 3.90 9.75 18.59
CA LEU A 110 3.66 11.19 18.62
C LEU A 110 2.16 11.46 18.75
N GLU A 111 1.78 12.19 19.80
CA GLU A 111 0.40 12.65 20.01
C GLU A 111 0.40 14.19 20.03
N LYS A 112 -0.29 14.80 19.06
CA LYS A 112 -0.36 16.26 18.91
C LYS A 112 -1.65 16.66 18.19
N ASP A 113 -2.29 17.75 18.63
CA ASP A 113 -3.45 18.36 17.97
C ASP A 113 -4.57 17.35 17.61
N ASP A 114 -4.90 16.49 18.56
CA ASP A 114 -5.94 15.46 18.46
C ASP A 114 -5.62 14.34 17.43
N VAL A 115 -4.36 14.25 17.03
CA VAL A 115 -3.84 13.23 16.12
C VAL A 115 -2.72 12.45 16.81
N ALA A 116 -2.74 11.13 16.72
CA ALA A 116 -1.64 10.25 17.11
C ALA A 116 -1.02 9.59 15.88
N LEU A 117 0.31 9.64 15.78
CA LEU A 117 1.10 8.95 14.77
C LEU A 117 1.89 7.85 15.48
N VAL A 118 1.69 6.61 15.05
CA VAL A 118 2.19 5.43 15.75
C VAL A 118 2.98 4.54 14.80
N PRO A 119 4.32 4.53 14.88
CA PRO A 119 5.15 3.60 14.12
C PRO A 119 4.84 2.15 14.49
N TRP A 120 5.35 1.20 13.70
CA TRP A 120 5.28 -0.22 14.06
C TRP A 120 5.68 -0.43 15.52
N LEU A 121 4.78 -1.03 16.29
CA LEU A 121 4.94 -1.22 17.72
C LEU A 121 5.97 -2.32 18.02
N VAL A 122 6.85 -2.06 18.98
CA VAL A 122 7.86 -3.01 19.45
C VAL A 122 7.75 -3.24 20.97
N GLY A 123 8.10 -4.43 21.40
CA GLY A 123 8.06 -4.78 22.83
C GLY A 123 6.66 -4.56 23.44
N ASP A 124 6.64 -3.88 24.57
CA ASP A 124 5.41 -3.62 25.36
C ASP A 124 4.64 -2.35 24.96
N GLU A 125 5.00 -1.72 23.86
CA GLU A 125 4.38 -0.45 23.42
C GLU A 125 2.87 -0.59 23.12
N TRP A 126 2.40 -1.79 22.78
CA TRP A 126 0.97 -2.05 22.60
C TRP A 126 0.13 -1.65 23.82
N LYS A 127 0.71 -1.69 25.02
CA LYS A 127 0.06 -1.28 26.28
C LYS A 127 -0.25 0.23 26.31
N LEU A 128 0.45 1.02 25.52
CA LEU A 128 0.27 2.46 25.45
C LEU A 128 -0.96 2.86 24.64
N MET A 129 -1.46 1.99 23.76
CA MET A 129 -2.58 2.32 22.85
C MET A 129 -3.84 2.73 23.64
N SER A 130 -4.13 2.10 24.75
CA SER A 130 -5.28 2.44 25.60
C SER A 130 -5.15 3.76 26.36
N LYS A 131 -3.94 4.34 26.38
CA LYS A 131 -3.65 5.61 27.09
C LYS A 131 -3.68 6.82 26.15
N ILE A 132 -3.56 6.62 24.84
CA ILE A 132 -3.59 7.69 23.84
C ILE A 132 -4.99 8.28 23.80
N LYS A 133 -5.10 9.62 23.88
CA LYS A 133 -6.36 10.34 23.94
C LYS A 133 -6.80 10.94 22.62
N ALA A 134 -5.89 11.09 21.68
CA ALA A 134 -6.15 11.66 20.37
C ALA A 134 -7.36 10.99 19.68
N LYS A 135 -8.21 11.79 19.07
CA LYS A 135 -9.42 11.35 18.36
C LYS A 135 -9.10 10.53 17.11
N TYR A 136 -8.04 10.92 16.40
CA TYR A 136 -7.57 10.31 15.16
C TYR A 136 -6.23 9.62 15.37
N MET A 137 -6.13 8.36 15.00
CA MET A 137 -4.86 7.62 15.10
C MET A 137 -4.47 7.08 13.75
N PHE A 138 -3.20 7.25 13.41
CA PHE A 138 -2.57 6.71 12.19
C PHE A 138 -1.44 5.79 12.62
N GLY A 139 -1.45 4.56 12.15
CA GLY A 139 -0.46 3.59 12.57
C GLY A 139 -0.21 2.47 11.54
N HIS A 140 0.51 1.45 12.01
CA HIS A 140 0.85 0.27 11.23
C HIS A 140 0.71 -0.96 12.13
N PHE A 141 -0.52 -1.47 12.25
CA PHE A 141 -0.92 -2.43 13.28
C PHE A 141 -1.19 -3.82 12.70
N GLU A 142 -0.81 -4.84 13.45
CA GLU A 142 -1.19 -6.23 13.19
C GLU A 142 -2.30 -6.63 14.17
N LEU A 143 -3.54 -6.60 13.69
CA LEU A 143 -4.71 -6.95 14.50
C LEU A 143 -5.32 -8.29 14.06
N PRO A 144 -5.69 -9.18 15.00
CA PRO A 144 -6.41 -10.39 14.63
C PRO A 144 -7.78 -10.09 14.03
N HIS A 145 -8.30 -11.06 13.29
CA HIS A 145 -9.65 -11.04 12.72
C HIS A 145 -9.86 -10.10 11.52
N PHE A 146 -8.84 -9.37 11.09
CA PHE A 146 -8.83 -8.63 9.82
C PHE A 146 -8.25 -9.48 8.69
N TYR A 147 -8.63 -9.19 7.46
CA TYR A 147 -8.06 -9.84 6.28
C TYR A 147 -6.66 -9.29 5.97
N MET A 148 -5.70 -10.20 5.86
CA MET A 148 -4.32 -9.85 5.45
C MET A 148 -4.27 -9.47 3.97
N ASN A 149 -5.06 -10.20 3.17
CA ASN A 149 -5.27 -10.01 1.73
C ASN A 149 -6.69 -10.47 1.36
N ALA A 150 -7.01 -10.57 0.08
CA ALA A 150 -8.34 -10.96 -0.37
C ALA A 150 -8.81 -12.34 0.12
N MET A 151 -7.90 -13.21 0.54
CA MET A 151 -8.18 -14.63 0.81
C MET A 151 -7.94 -15.05 2.26
N VAL A 152 -7.00 -14.42 2.96
CA VAL A 152 -6.50 -14.89 4.26
C VAL A 152 -6.84 -13.91 5.36
N LYS A 153 -7.52 -14.40 6.39
CA LYS A 153 -7.84 -13.67 7.60
C LYS A 153 -6.79 -13.92 8.68
N MET A 154 -6.35 -12.85 9.36
CA MET A 154 -5.40 -12.97 10.46
C MET A 154 -6.02 -13.75 11.61
N PRO A 155 -5.42 -14.86 12.05
CA PRO A 155 -5.89 -15.62 13.20
C PRO A 155 -5.69 -14.83 14.51
N GLU A 156 -6.19 -15.38 15.59
CA GLU A 156 -5.88 -14.89 16.93
C GLU A 156 -4.35 -14.92 17.15
N HIS A 157 -3.76 -13.76 17.29
CA HIS A 157 -2.30 -13.61 17.36
C HIS A 157 -1.89 -12.32 18.06
N GLY A 158 -0.75 -12.34 18.72
CA GLY A 158 -0.20 -11.19 19.41
C GLY A 158 -1.04 -10.74 20.61
N GLU A 159 -0.77 -9.56 21.11
CA GLU A 159 -1.42 -9.04 22.33
C GLU A 159 -2.29 -7.80 22.05
N LEU A 160 -2.02 -7.09 20.96
CA LEU A 160 -2.82 -5.93 20.56
C LEU A 160 -4.19 -6.36 20.03
N ARG A 161 -5.23 -5.67 20.51
CA ARG A 161 -6.63 -5.89 20.12
C ARG A 161 -7.32 -4.59 19.77
N ALA A 162 -8.38 -4.68 19.00
CA ALA A 162 -9.23 -3.52 18.66
C ALA A 162 -9.72 -2.76 19.89
N GLU A 163 -9.99 -3.46 20.97
CA GLU A 163 -10.47 -2.89 22.24
C GLU A 163 -9.45 -2.00 22.95
N HIS A 164 -8.17 -2.09 22.61
CA HIS A 164 -7.14 -1.20 23.16
C HIS A 164 -7.26 0.24 22.65
N PHE A 165 -7.89 0.45 21.51
CA PHE A 165 -8.15 1.79 20.94
C PHE A 165 -9.41 2.40 21.57
N LYS A 166 -9.31 2.84 22.82
CA LYS A 166 -10.48 3.25 23.64
C LYS A 166 -11.03 4.63 23.28
N ASN A 167 -10.15 5.57 23.00
CA ASN A 167 -10.49 6.99 22.92
C ASN A 167 -10.61 7.50 21.48
N GLN A 168 -10.22 6.71 20.50
CA GLN A 168 -10.23 7.13 19.11
C GLN A 168 -11.63 7.05 18.50
N GLU A 169 -11.96 8.00 17.65
CA GLU A 169 -13.10 7.93 16.74
C GLU A 169 -12.72 7.17 15.47
N TYR A 170 -11.51 7.38 14.99
CA TYR A 170 -10.94 6.69 13.83
C TYR A 170 -9.54 6.18 14.11
N VAL A 171 -9.27 4.96 13.69
CA VAL A 171 -7.93 4.37 13.60
C VAL A 171 -7.67 3.98 12.16
N PHE A 172 -6.68 4.61 11.54
CA PHE A 172 -6.24 4.31 10.17
C PHE A 172 -4.92 3.55 10.23
N SER A 173 -4.86 2.40 9.57
CA SER A 173 -3.69 1.53 9.66
C SER A 173 -3.21 1.06 8.29
N GLY A 174 -1.89 0.97 8.11
CA GLY A 174 -1.22 0.14 7.14
C GLY A 174 -1.07 -1.30 7.63
N HIS A 175 -0.22 -2.07 7.01
CA HIS A 175 0.17 -3.45 7.25
C HIS A 175 -0.64 -4.47 6.44
N PHE A 176 -1.96 -4.50 6.55
CA PHE A 176 -2.77 -5.42 5.76
C PHE A 176 -3.11 -4.79 4.40
N HIS A 177 -2.90 -5.56 3.34
CA HIS A 177 -2.99 -5.05 1.98
C HIS A 177 -4.42 -4.94 1.44
N LYS A 178 -5.41 -5.51 2.12
CA LYS A 178 -6.82 -5.36 1.76
C LYS A 178 -7.43 -4.15 2.45
N ARG A 179 -8.05 -3.25 1.66
CA ARG A 179 -8.87 -2.18 2.22
C ARG A 179 -10.09 -2.76 2.91
N GLN A 180 -10.30 -2.44 4.17
CA GLN A 180 -11.41 -2.94 4.98
C GLN A 180 -11.66 -2.06 6.18
N VAL A 181 -12.90 -2.09 6.68
CA VAL A 181 -13.32 -1.34 7.86
C VAL A 181 -14.07 -2.27 8.80
N GLN A 182 -13.69 -2.27 10.07
CA GLN A 182 -14.44 -2.92 11.16
C GLN A 182 -14.55 -1.94 12.32
N GLY A 183 -15.79 -1.48 12.58
CA GLY A 183 -16.04 -0.41 13.56
C GLY A 183 -15.26 0.86 13.20
N LYS A 184 -14.46 1.35 14.13
CA LYS A 184 -13.63 2.54 13.94
C LYS A 184 -12.26 2.28 13.26
N ILE A 185 -11.92 1.02 13.01
CA ILE A 185 -10.62 0.63 12.48
C ILE A 185 -10.70 0.49 10.97
N HIS A 186 -9.89 1.29 10.29
CA HIS A 186 -9.78 1.36 8.85
C HIS A 186 -8.39 0.88 8.41
N TYR A 187 -8.31 -0.26 7.75
CA TYR A 187 -7.12 -0.64 7.00
C TYR A 187 -7.20 -0.07 5.59
N MET A 188 -6.20 0.70 5.23
CA MET A 188 -6.15 1.41 3.93
C MET A 188 -6.00 0.47 2.74
N GLY A 189 -5.37 -0.68 2.97
CA GLY A 189 -4.79 -1.48 1.92
C GLY A 189 -3.45 -0.91 1.43
N ASN A 190 -2.71 -1.68 0.63
CA ASN A 190 -1.49 -1.19 0.00
C ASN A 190 -1.78 0.00 -0.95
N ALA A 191 -0.73 0.70 -1.37
CA ALA A 191 -0.88 1.88 -2.25
C ALA A 191 -1.58 1.54 -3.57
N PHE A 192 -1.23 0.38 -4.16
CA PHE A 192 -1.83 -0.20 -5.35
C PHE A 192 -1.64 -1.72 -5.34
N PRO A 193 -2.35 -2.50 -6.18
CA PRO A 193 -2.17 -3.95 -6.24
C PRO A 193 -0.72 -4.35 -6.55
N HIS A 194 -0.17 -5.26 -5.75
CA HIS A 194 1.25 -5.65 -5.82
C HIS A 194 1.48 -7.01 -6.47
N ASN A 195 0.52 -7.91 -6.35
CA ASN A 195 0.64 -9.29 -6.85
C ASN A 195 -0.74 -9.95 -6.98
N TYR A 196 -0.76 -11.25 -7.33
CA TYR A 196 -1.99 -12.01 -7.52
C TYR A 196 -2.82 -12.25 -6.24
N ALA A 197 -2.29 -11.95 -5.05
CA ALA A 197 -3.12 -11.91 -3.84
C ALA A 197 -4.11 -10.74 -3.85
N ASP A 198 -3.84 -9.72 -4.68
CA ASP A 198 -4.72 -8.56 -4.92
C ASP A 198 -5.57 -8.73 -6.19
N ALA A 199 -5.65 -9.93 -6.77
CA ALA A 199 -6.40 -10.15 -8.01
C ALA A 199 -7.88 -9.77 -7.85
N TRP A 200 -8.41 -8.99 -8.80
CA TRP A 200 -9.76 -8.44 -8.81
C TRP A 200 -10.07 -7.44 -7.68
N ASP A 201 -9.08 -7.03 -6.90
CA ASP A 201 -9.23 -6.08 -5.79
C ASP A 201 -8.40 -4.81 -6.08
N ASP A 202 -8.90 -3.96 -6.96
CA ASP A 202 -8.19 -2.77 -7.46
C ASP A 202 -8.43 -1.51 -6.64
N LYS A 203 -9.36 -1.54 -5.68
CA LYS A 203 -9.71 -0.36 -4.87
C LYS A 203 -8.60 -0.02 -3.90
N ARG A 204 -7.59 0.69 -4.41
CA ARG A 204 -6.38 1.13 -3.71
C ARG A 204 -6.07 2.56 -4.08
N GLY A 205 -5.40 3.28 -3.22
CA GLY A 205 -5.01 4.65 -3.46
C GLY A 205 -4.70 5.40 -2.18
N MET A 206 -5.49 6.44 -1.90
CA MET A 206 -5.28 7.31 -0.75
C MET A 206 -6.57 7.57 0.02
N MET A 207 -6.41 8.14 1.23
CA MET A 207 -7.52 8.65 2.03
C MET A 207 -7.29 10.13 2.36
N ILE A 208 -8.35 10.91 2.28
CA ILE A 208 -8.40 12.31 2.73
C ILE A 208 -9.30 12.41 3.95
N LEU A 209 -8.81 13.10 4.97
CA LEU A 209 -9.54 13.40 6.20
C LEU A 209 -9.60 14.91 6.41
N ASP A 210 -10.81 15.45 6.50
CA ASP A 210 -11.07 16.83 6.89
C ASP A 210 -11.48 16.89 8.37
N LYS A 211 -10.48 16.86 9.24
CA LYS A 211 -10.72 16.83 10.69
C LYS A 211 -11.31 18.13 11.23
N GLU A 212 -10.99 19.26 10.60
CA GLU A 212 -11.44 20.59 11.04
C GLU A 212 -12.96 20.72 10.89
N ASN A 213 -13.53 20.12 9.83
CA ASN A 213 -14.96 20.11 9.60
C ASN A 213 -15.64 18.81 10.04
N ASN A 214 -14.91 17.94 10.73
CA ASN A 214 -15.42 16.67 11.27
C ASN A 214 -16.12 15.80 10.20
N LYS A 215 -15.55 15.74 9.01
CA LYS A 215 -16.11 14.98 7.89
C LYS A 215 -15.67 13.52 7.91
N GLU A 216 -16.48 12.66 7.33
CA GLU A 216 -16.13 11.25 7.10
C GLU A 216 -14.89 11.14 6.21
N PRO A 217 -14.04 10.12 6.42
CA PRO A 217 -12.89 9.86 5.56
C PRO A 217 -13.33 9.60 4.12
N VAL A 218 -12.61 10.17 3.16
CA VAL A 218 -12.84 9.96 1.73
C VAL A 218 -11.71 9.15 1.14
N TYR A 219 -12.05 8.00 0.55
CA TYR A 219 -11.09 7.16 -0.16
C TYR A 219 -11.09 7.51 -1.64
N ILE A 220 -9.91 7.72 -2.21
CA ILE A 220 -9.72 7.99 -3.64
C ILE A 220 -8.88 6.87 -4.21
N ASP A 221 -9.44 6.17 -5.20
CA ASP A 221 -8.76 5.07 -5.88
C ASP A 221 -7.86 5.58 -6.99
N TRP A 222 -6.71 4.94 -7.17
CA TRP A 222 -5.81 5.21 -8.29
C TRP A 222 -6.20 4.34 -9.48
N ASP A 223 -6.99 4.87 -10.40
CA ASP A 223 -7.53 4.13 -11.53
C ASP A 223 -6.46 3.60 -12.50
N ASN A 224 -5.33 4.32 -12.63
CA ASN A 224 -4.21 3.93 -13.47
C ASN A 224 -3.23 2.94 -12.79
N CYS A 225 -3.69 2.21 -11.80
CA CYS A 225 -2.88 1.23 -11.07
C CYS A 225 -2.61 -0.03 -11.90
N PRO A 226 -1.53 -0.75 -11.58
CA PRO A 226 -1.37 -2.14 -12.04
C PRO A 226 -2.56 -2.99 -11.59
N LYS A 227 -3.01 -3.91 -12.44
CA LYS A 227 -4.15 -4.79 -12.17
C LYS A 227 -3.77 -6.24 -12.37
N TYR A 228 -4.23 -7.10 -11.46
CA TYR A 228 -4.01 -8.54 -11.49
C TYR A 228 -5.32 -9.26 -11.75
N ARG A 229 -5.30 -10.23 -12.66
CA ARG A 229 -6.48 -11.03 -12.99
C ARG A 229 -6.12 -12.52 -13.07
N THR A 230 -6.96 -13.33 -12.48
CA THR A 230 -7.03 -14.78 -12.71
C THR A 230 -8.33 -15.05 -13.45
N ILE A 231 -8.27 -15.61 -14.66
CA ILE A 231 -9.42 -15.69 -15.55
C ILE A 231 -9.33 -16.94 -16.43
N LYS A 232 -10.47 -17.48 -16.87
CA LYS A 232 -10.54 -18.54 -17.87
C LYS A 232 -10.31 -17.97 -19.27
N LEU A 233 -9.68 -18.74 -20.15
CA LEU A 233 -9.40 -18.33 -21.52
C LEU A 233 -10.68 -18.00 -22.27
N SER A 234 -11.72 -18.83 -22.18
CA SER A 234 -13.02 -18.60 -22.82
C SER A 234 -13.58 -17.22 -22.49
N LYS A 235 -13.62 -16.89 -21.20
CA LYS A 235 -14.12 -15.58 -20.73
C LYS A 235 -13.25 -14.42 -21.20
N LEU A 236 -11.94 -14.59 -21.19
CA LEU A 236 -11.01 -13.56 -21.64
C LEU A 236 -11.22 -13.24 -23.13
N LEU A 237 -11.38 -14.25 -23.96
CA LEU A 237 -11.62 -14.05 -25.40
C LEU A 237 -12.96 -13.38 -25.70
N ASP A 238 -14.00 -13.74 -24.95
CA ASP A 238 -15.35 -13.15 -25.10
C ASP A 238 -15.41 -11.68 -24.65
N GLU A 239 -14.69 -11.33 -23.60
CA GLU A 239 -14.80 -10.01 -22.95
C GLU A 239 -13.51 -9.15 -23.04
N LYS A 240 -12.56 -9.50 -23.92
CA LYS A 240 -11.23 -8.92 -23.98
C LYS A 240 -11.25 -7.38 -24.02
N GLU A 241 -12.08 -6.77 -24.84
CA GLU A 241 -12.16 -5.32 -24.99
C GLU A 241 -12.60 -4.60 -23.70
N LYS A 242 -13.41 -5.26 -22.89
CA LYS A 242 -13.89 -4.74 -21.62
C LYS A 242 -12.88 -4.98 -20.48
N LEU A 243 -12.22 -6.12 -20.50
CA LEU A 243 -11.37 -6.60 -19.39
C LEU A 243 -9.94 -6.12 -19.51
N LEU A 244 -9.40 -6.01 -20.73
CA LEU A 244 -8.01 -5.68 -20.95
C LEU A 244 -7.77 -4.17 -20.86
N LYS A 245 -6.83 -3.79 -20.02
CA LYS A 245 -6.34 -2.42 -19.78
C LYS A 245 -4.83 -2.44 -19.76
N SER A 246 -4.20 -1.27 -19.85
CA SER A 246 -2.75 -1.17 -19.63
C SER A 246 -2.35 -1.60 -18.22
N LYS A 247 -1.10 -1.97 -18.04
CA LYS A 247 -0.49 -2.40 -16.76
C LYS A 247 -1.09 -3.68 -16.16
N MET A 248 -1.69 -4.56 -16.97
CA MET A 248 -2.31 -5.78 -16.47
C MET A 248 -1.35 -6.97 -16.41
N TYR A 249 -1.54 -7.77 -15.37
CA TYR A 249 -0.93 -9.07 -15.15
C TYR A 249 -2.03 -10.14 -15.18
N LEU A 250 -1.91 -11.10 -16.09
CA LEU A 250 -2.94 -12.10 -16.34
C LEU A 250 -2.43 -13.53 -16.06
N ARG A 251 -3.16 -14.27 -15.24
CA ARG A 251 -3.09 -15.73 -15.14
C ARG A 251 -4.33 -16.31 -15.78
N VAL A 252 -4.15 -16.97 -16.92
CA VAL A 252 -5.24 -17.46 -17.74
C VAL A 252 -5.28 -18.98 -17.66
N THR A 253 -6.36 -19.53 -17.10
CA THR A 253 -6.60 -20.97 -17.08
C THR A 253 -7.14 -21.41 -18.42
N LEU A 254 -6.50 -22.39 -19.04
CA LEU A 254 -6.88 -22.95 -20.33
C LEU A 254 -8.07 -23.91 -20.17
N ASP A 255 -9.27 -23.41 -20.39
CA ASP A 255 -10.51 -24.17 -20.41
C ASP A 255 -11.00 -24.50 -21.85
N LEU A 256 -10.20 -24.11 -22.84
CA LEU A 256 -10.36 -24.42 -24.25
C LEU A 256 -9.07 -25.06 -24.77
N PRO A 257 -9.17 -26.04 -25.71
CA PRO A 257 -7.99 -26.57 -26.37
C PRO A 257 -7.40 -25.48 -27.29
N ILE A 258 -6.12 -25.23 -27.15
CA ILE A 258 -5.35 -24.32 -28.01
C ILE A 258 -4.03 -24.94 -28.40
N SER A 259 -3.57 -24.64 -29.62
CA SER A 259 -2.24 -25.00 -30.07
C SER A 259 -1.15 -24.09 -29.46
N TYR A 260 0.10 -24.49 -29.63
CA TYR A 260 1.24 -23.68 -29.21
C TYR A 260 1.29 -22.35 -29.98
N GLU A 261 0.98 -22.39 -31.27
CA GLU A 261 0.94 -21.19 -32.14
C GLU A 261 -0.14 -20.22 -31.69
N GLU A 262 -1.34 -20.71 -31.37
CA GLU A 262 -2.43 -19.91 -30.83
C GLU A 262 -2.07 -19.30 -29.47
N ALA A 263 -1.42 -20.04 -28.58
CA ALA A 263 -0.94 -19.55 -27.30
C ALA A 263 0.09 -18.42 -27.47
N SER A 264 1.03 -18.59 -28.40
CA SER A 264 2.04 -17.55 -28.71
C SER A 264 1.39 -16.31 -29.30
N PHE A 265 0.45 -16.47 -30.22
CA PHE A 265 -0.30 -15.38 -30.82
C PHE A 265 -1.11 -14.57 -29.78
N ILE A 266 -1.79 -15.25 -28.87
CA ILE A 266 -2.53 -14.59 -27.78
C ILE A 266 -1.60 -13.76 -26.91
N LYS A 267 -0.45 -14.30 -26.52
CA LYS A 267 0.54 -13.58 -25.70
C LYS A 267 1.06 -12.33 -26.39
N GLU A 268 1.50 -12.48 -27.65
CA GLU A 268 2.01 -11.35 -28.44
C GLU A 268 0.95 -10.29 -28.65
N THR A 269 -0.24 -10.66 -29.07
CA THR A 269 -1.33 -9.73 -29.34
C THR A 269 -1.72 -8.94 -28.09
N PHE A 270 -1.89 -9.63 -26.96
CA PHE A 270 -2.32 -8.95 -25.74
C PHE A 270 -1.25 -8.03 -25.15
N VAL A 271 0.03 -8.38 -25.28
CA VAL A 271 1.12 -7.49 -24.87
C VAL A 271 1.19 -6.26 -25.79
N ASN A 272 1.10 -6.45 -27.09
CA ASN A 272 1.32 -5.37 -28.07
C ASN A 272 0.09 -4.46 -28.26
N GLU A 273 -1.13 -5.03 -28.30
CA GLU A 273 -2.34 -4.24 -28.56
C GLU A 273 -2.97 -3.66 -27.30
N TYR A 274 -2.88 -4.36 -26.16
CA TYR A 274 -3.53 -3.94 -24.92
C TYR A 274 -2.54 -3.49 -23.84
N ASP A 275 -1.24 -3.45 -24.13
CA ASP A 275 -0.19 -3.07 -23.18
C ASP A 275 -0.21 -3.88 -21.88
N CYS A 276 -0.51 -5.18 -22.01
CA CYS A 276 -0.43 -6.11 -20.90
C CYS A 276 1.03 -6.37 -20.52
N ARG A 277 1.34 -6.37 -19.24
CA ARG A 277 2.70 -6.58 -18.74
C ARG A 277 3.12 -8.04 -18.71
N GLU A 278 2.18 -8.93 -18.40
CA GLU A 278 2.44 -10.37 -18.25
C GLU A 278 1.18 -11.17 -18.56
N ILE A 279 1.37 -12.26 -19.30
CA ILE A 279 0.33 -13.27 -19.51
C ILE A 279 0.93 -14.64 -19.27
N THR A 280 0.43 -15.33 -18.26
CA THR A 280 0.77 -16.71 -17.95
C THR A 280 -0.41 -17.61 -18.27
N LEU A 281 -0.21 -18.58 -19.16
CA LEU A 281 -1.22 -19.61 -19.50
C LEU A 281 -1.02 -20.80 -18.59
N ILE A 282 -2.07 -21.21 -17.88
CA ILE A 282 -2.06 -22.30 -16.91
C ILE A 282 -2.97 -23.42 -17.43
N PRO A 283 -2.48 -24.66 -17.62
CA PRO A 283 -3.33 -25.78 -17.98
C PRO A 283 -4.49 -25.96 -16.99
N SER A 284 -5.67 -26.29 -17.50
CA SER A 284 -6.76 -26.75 -16.63
C SER A 284 -6.39 -28.11 -16.04
N GLN A 285 -6.55 -28.25 -14.74
CA GLN A 285 -6.38 -29.56 -14.05
C GLN A 285 -7.47 -30.51 -14.45
#